data_15abadfe05ed4ef965dfc467b8b227e6
#
_entry.id   15abadfe05ed4ef965dfc467b8b227e6
#
_cell.length_a   1.000
_cell.length_b   1.000
_cell.length_c   1.000
_cell.angle_alpha   90.00
_cell.angle_beta   90.00
_cell.angle_gamma   90.00
#
_symmetry.space_group_name_H-M   'P 1'
#
loop_
_entity.id
_entity.type
_entity.pdbx_description
1 polymer ?
#
loop_
_entity_poly.entity_id
_entity_poly.type
_entity_poly.pdbx_seq_one_letter_code
_entity_poly.pdbx_strand_id
1 'polypeptide(L)'
;EQDLRRTIAIVGTRRISPYGRQITRLLATDLAAAGLTVVSGLALGVDGVAHRAALDAGGRTIAVFGTGIDINYPSQHRGLAREITESGAVVTEFPPGTELAPENFPERNRIISRLSMATLVTEAPLKSGALITASLVNHQGRDVLAVPGDVFFVLSAGCNGLIRDGAVMARNS
;
A
#
# COMPACT_ATOMS: atom_id res chain seq x y z
N GLU A 1 -15.09 9.51 12.36
CA GLU A 1 -14.50 8.42 13.18
C GLU A 1 -14.93 7.01 12.75
N GLN A 2 -16.15 6.80 12.20
CA GLN A 2 -16.60 5.48 11.74
C GLN A 2 -15.85 4.99 10.47
N ASP A 3 -15.36 5.89 9.63
CA ASP A 3 -14.72 5.56 8.35
C ASP A 3 -13.32 4.94 8.48
N LEU A 4 -12.57 5.24 9.53
CA LEU A 4 -11.23 4.67 9.74
C LEU A 4 -11.26 3.20 10.21
N ARG A 5 -12.42 2.68 10.62
CA ARG A 5 -12.60 1.27 11.01
C ARG A 5 -12.76 0.31 9.82
N ARG A 6 -12.77 0.83 8.59
CA ARG A 6 -12.91 0.04 7.35
C ARG A 6 -11.81 0.39 6.37
N THR A 7 -10.57 0.30 6.82
CA THR A 7 -9.39 0.63 6.03
C THR A 7 -8.45 -0.55 5.93
N ILE A 8 -7.83 -0.72 4.78
CA ILE A 8 -6.80 -1.73 4.53
C ILE A 8 -5.61 -1.10 3.82
N ALA A 9 -4.40 -1.35 4.32
CA ALA A 9 -3.19 -0.98 3.61
C ALA A 9 -2.90 -1.98 2.50
N ILE A 10 -2.53 -1.52 1.31
CA ILE A 10 -1.99 -2.35 0.23
C ILE A 10 -0.62 -1.80 -0.13
N VAL A 11 0.41 -2.62 0.08
CA VAL A 11 1.80 -2.23 -0.13
C VAL A 11 2.59 -3.30 -0.88
N GLY A 12 3.71 -2.91 -1.48
CA GLY A 12 4.55 -3.88 -2.17
C GLY A 12 5.73 -3.24 -2.88
N THR A 13 6.27 -3.98 -3.84
CA THR A 13 7.43 -3.57 -4.62
C THR A 13 7.14 -2.36 -5.53
N ARG A 14 8.14 -1.49 -5.68
CA ARG A 14 8.11 -0.41 -6.68
C ARG A 14 8.30 -0.92 -8.11
N ARG A 15 8.86 -2.13 -8.27
CA ARG A 15 9.13 -2.80 -9.56
C ARG A 15 8.18 -3.98 -9.74
N ILE A 16 6.91 -3.68 -9.90
CA ILE A 16 5.83 -4.65 -9.97
C ILE A 16 5.90 -5.52 -11.25
N SER A 17 5.71 -6.82 -11.11
CA SER A 17 5.59 -7.75 -12.23
C SER A 17 4.19 -7.71 -12.87
N PRO A 18 3.99 -8.32 -14.05
CA PRO A 18 2.64 -8.52 -14.61
C PRO A 18 1.71 -9.26 -13.65
N TYR A 19 2.18 -10.31 -12.98
CA TYR A 19 1.43 -11.04 -11.96
C TYR A 19 1.07 -10.15 -10.78
N GLY A 20 2.07 -9.45 -10.20
CA GLY A 20 1.84 -8.53 -9.09
C GLY A 20 0.81 -7.44 -9.44
N ARG A 21 0.86 -6.91 -10.66
CA ARG A 21 -0.10 -5.91 -11.16
C ARG A 21 -1.52 -6.50 -11.24
N GLN A 22 -1.66 -7.68 -11.78
CA GLN A 22 -2.96 -8.34 -11.93
C GLN A 22 -3.60 -8.62 -10.58
N ILE A 23 -2.84 -9.23 -9.66
CA ILE A 23 -3.37 -9.60 -8.33
C ILE A 23 -3.62 -8.38 -7.45
N THR A 24 -2.76 -7.36 -7.51
CA THR A 24 -2.98 -6.10 -6.79
C THR A 24 -4.26 -5.43 -7.28
N ARG A 25 -4.46 -5.36 -8.59
CA ARG A 25 -5.66 -4.78 -9.19
C ARG A 25 -6.91 -5.53 -8.75
N LEU A 26 -6.91 -6.86 -8.85
CA LEU A 26 -8.03 -7.70 -8.44
C LEU A 26 -8.42 -7.42 -7.00
N LEU A 27 -7.48 -7.62 -6.06
CA LEU A 27 -7.76 -7.49 -4.63
C LEU A 27 -8.13 -6.07 -4.22
N ALA A 28 -7.47 -5.04 -4.78
CA ALA A 28 -7.82 -3.66 -4.49
C ALA A 28 -9.21 -3.28 -4.99
N THR A 29 -9.61 -3.77 -6.18
CA THR A 29 -10.97 -3.59 -6.71
C THR A 29 -12.01 -4.23 -5.80
N ASP A 30 -11.82 -5.50 -5.43
CA ASP A 30 -12.78 -6.24 -4.62
C ASP A 30 -12.92 -5.65 -3.22
N LEU A 31 -11.81 -5.29 -2.58
CA LEU A 31 -11.80 -4.66 -1.26
C LEU A 31 -12.49 -3.28 -1.28
N ALA A 32 -12.22 -2.48 -2.32
CA ALA A 32 -12.88 -1.19 -2.50
C ALA A 32 -14.39 -1.34 -2.77
N ALA A 33 -14.78 -2.29 -3.61
CA ALA A 33 -16.20 -2.62 -3.88
C ALA A 33 -16.92 -3.13 -2.63
N ALA A 34 -16.21 -3.84 -1.72
CA ALA A 34 -16.73 -4.24 -0.41
C ALA A 34 -16.82 -3.07 0.60
N GLY A 35 -16.49 -1.85 0.19
CA GLY A 35 -16.59 -0.63 1.01
C GLY A 35 -15.40 -0.39 1.93
N LEU A 36 -14.26 -1.06 1.72
CA LEU A 36 -13.02 -0.73 2.41
C LEU A 36 -12.32 0.46 1.73
N THR A 37 -11.73 1.31 2.54
CA THR A 37 -10.85 2.38 2.05
C THR A 37 -9.43 1.84 1.91
N VAL A 38 -8.86 1.91 0.71
CA VAL A 38 -7.48 1.49 0.45
C VAL A 38 -6.51 2.57 0.92
N VAL A 39 -5.52 2.20 1.74
CA VAL A 39 -4.46 3.10 2.21
C VAL A 39 -3.13 2.66 1.59
N SER A 40 -2.38 3.57 1.01
CA SER A 40 -1.06 3.25 0.47
C SER A 40 -0.15 4.50 0.38
N GLY A 41 1.05 4.31 -0.11
CA GLY A 41 2.09 5.34 -0.11
C GLY A 41 2.28 6.11 -1.42
N LEU A 42 1.45 5.87 -2.41
CA LEU A 42 1.55 6.46 -3.73
C LEU A 42 2.89 6.20 -4.48
N ALA A 43 3.71 5.27 -4.02
CA ALA A 43 4.93 4.89 -4.71
C ALA A 43 4.64 4.27 -6.09
N LEU A 44 5.66 4.19 -6.95
CA LEU A 44 5.57 3.38 -8.17
C LEU A 44 5.25 1.92 -7.83
N GLY A 45 4.72 1.18 -8.78
CA GLY A 45 4.43 -0.25 -8.63
C GLY A 45 3.14 -0.53 -7.89
N VAL A 46 3.19 -1.33 -6.84
CA VAL A 46 1.99 -1.83 -6.11
C VAL A 46 1.11 -0.69 -5.62
N ASP A 47 1.68 0.33 -4.99
CA ASP A 47 0.91 1.44 -4.40
C ASP A 47 0.06 2.16 -5.45
N GLY A 48 0.67 2.54 -6.58
CA GLY A 48 -0.06 3.23 -7.66
C GLY A 48 -1.14 2.37 -8.29
N VAL A 49 -0.91 1.05 -8.43
CA VAL A 49 -1.91 0.11 -8.93
C VAL A 49 -3.07 -0.03 -7.95
N ALA A 50 -2.79 -0.12 -6.65
CA ALA A 50 -3.80 -0.24 -5.62
C ALA A 50 -4.72 0.99 -5.56
N HIS A 51 -4.14 2.19 -5.59
CA HIS A 51 -4.92 3.44 -5.63
C HIS A 51 -5.79 3.53 -6.87
N ARG A 52 -5.22 3.26 -8.06
CA ARG A 52 -5.96 3.29 -9.33
C ARG A 52 -7.13 2.31 -9.30
N ALA A 53 -6.90 1.06 -8.89
CA ALA A 53 -7.92 0.04 -8.84
C ALA A 53 -9.07 0.40 -7.86
N ALA A 54 -8.75 0.99 -6.72
CA ALA A 54 -9.76 1.46 -5.77
C ALA A 54 -10.62 2.58 -6.36
N LEU A 55 -10.02 3.54 -7.06
CA LEU A 55 -10.75 4.63 -7.75
C LEU A 55 -11.61 4.10 -8.90
N ASP A 56 -11.06 3.22 -9.75
CA ASP A 56 -11.76 2.59 -10.87
C ASP A 56 -13.00 1.78 -10.39
N ALA A 57 -12.96 1.26 -9.17
CA ALA A 57 -14.09 0.58 -8.51
C ALA A 57 -15.10 1.55 -7.86
N GLY A 58 -14.91 2.85 -7.96
CA GLY A 58 -15.75 3.86 -7.30
C GLY A 58 -15.56 3.92 -5.78
N GLY A 59 -14.49 3.29 -5.27
CA GLY A 59 -14.16 3.26 -3.84
C GLY A 59 -13.30 4.45 -3.40
N ARG A 60 -13.01 4.48 -2.10
CA ARG A 60 -12.17 5.52 -1.48
C ARG A 60 -10.74 5.04 -1.30
N THR A 61 -9.80 5.97 -1.40
CA THR A 61 -8.40 5.66 -1.12
C THR A 61 -7.69 6.82 -0.45
N ILE A 62 -6.71 6.51 0.41
CA ILE A 62 -5.90 7.49 1.13
C ILE A 62 -4.44 7.29 0.76
N ALA A 63 -3.84 8.33 0.19
CA ALA A 63 -2.41 8.36 -0.09
C ALA A 63 -1.65 9.04 1.05
N VAL A 64 -0.65 8.36 1.58
CA VAL A 64 0.23 8.94 2.61
C VAL A 64 1.53 9.36 1.94
N PHE A 65 1.89 10.64 2.01
CA PHE A 65 3.11 11.17 1.40
C PHE A 65 4.31 11.06 2.34
N GLY A 66 5.51 10.89 1.76
CA GLY A 66 6.80 11.03 2.44
C GLY A 66 7.49 12.36 2.13
N THR A 67 6.72 13.34 1.65
CA THR A 67 7.14 14.70 1.29
C THR A 67 6.12 15.70 1.85
N GLY A 68 6.41 16.99 1.75
CA GLY A 68 5.40 18.02 2.00
C GLY A 68 4.19 17.84 1.08
N ILE A 69 3.03 18.35 1.51
CA ILE A 69 1.75 18.19 0.78
C ILE A 69 1.77 18.83 -0.62
N ASP A 70 2.61 19.80 -0.82
CA ASP A 70 2.83 20.56 -2.06
C ASP A 70 3.79 19.88 -3.03
N ILE A 71 4.48 18.81 -2.59
CA ILE A 71 5.47 18.07 -3.40
C ILE A 71 4.96 16.69 -3.78
N ASN A 72 4.53 16.55 -5.03
CA ASN A 72 4.05 15.27 -5.56
C ASN A 72 5.22 14.36 -5.96
N TYR A 73 5.39 13.27 -5.23
CA TYR A 73 6.35 12.23 -5.55
C TYR A 73 5.70 10.85 -5.53
N PRO A 74 5.92 10.04 -6.57
CA PRO A 74 6.64 10.34 -7.82
C PRO A 74 5.83 11.27 -8.74
N SER A 75 6.51 12.07 -9.56
CA SER A 75 5.86 13.04 -10.46
C SER A 75 4.88 12.40 -11.45
N GLN A 76 5.13 11.14 -11.83
CA GLN A 76 4.25 10.33 -12.69
C GLN A 76 2.86 10.10 -12.06
N HIS A 77 2.75 10.16 -10.74
CA HIS A 77 1.50 9.96 -10.01
C HIS A 77 0.78 11.28 -9.64
N ARG A 78 1.22 12.44 -10.19
CA ARG A 78 0.56 13.72 -9.91
C ARG A 78 -0.94 13.71 -10.28
N GLY A 79 -1.29 13.14 -11.43
CA GLY A 79 -2.69 12.98 -11.85
C GLY A 79 -3.47 12.09 -10.88
N LEU A 80 -2.89 10.95 -10.52
CA LEU A 80 -3.47 10.02 -9.56
C LEU A 80 -3.67 10.66 -8.19
N ALA A 81 -2.69 11.43 -7.69
CA ALA A 81 -2.82 12.15 -6.42
C ALA A 81 -4.00 13.13 -6.43
N ARG A 82 -4.22 13.84 -7.54
CA ARG A 82 -5.36 14.75 -7.69
C ARG A 82 -6.69 14.00 -7.67
N GLU A 83 -6.81 12.91 -8.42
CA GLU A 83 -8.03 12.09 -8.42
C GLU A 83 -8.32 11.50 -7.03
N ILE A 84 -7.29 11.11 -6.27
CA ILE A 84 -7.44 10.64 -4.89
C ILE A 84 -8.08 11.72 -4.02
N THR A 85 -7.76 13.01 -4.20
CA THR A 85 -8.37 14.07 -3.38
C THR A 85 -9.85 14.30 -3.68
N GLU A 86 -10.38 13.82 -4.81
CA GLU A 86 -11.79 13.97 -5.18
C GLU A 86 -12.70 12.96 -4.45
N SER A 87 -12.18 11.78 -4.08
CA SER A 87 -12.96 10.69 -3.46
C SER A 87 -12.36 10.14 -2.18
N GLY A 88 -11.22 10.65 -1.76
CA GLY A 88 -10.48 10.21 -0.58
C GLY A 88 -9.65 11.34 0.02
N ALA A 89 -8.39 11.05 0.34
CA ALA A 89 -7.49 12.05 0.92
C ALA A 89 -6.01 11.79 0.55
N VAL A 90 -5.26 12.89 0.50
CA VAL A 90 -3.80 12.87 0.58
C VAL A 90 -3.39 13.41 1.94
N VAL A 91 -2.56 12.69 2.67
CA VAL A 91 -2.12 13.05 4.01
C VAL A 91 -0.60 12.98 4.13
N THR A 92 -0.02 13.86 4.94
CA THR A 92 1.39 13.83 5.31
C THR A 92 1.58 14.41 6.70
N GLU A 93 2.67 14.03 7.36
CA GLU A 93 3.13 14.67 8.59
C GLU A 93 4.25 15.69 8.34
N PHE A 94 4.78 15.73 7.12
CA PHE A 94 5.89 16.61 6.78
C PHE A 94 5.38 18.00 6.43
N PRO A 95 6.06 19.06 6.91
CA PRO A 95 5.73 20.44 6.55
C PRO A 95 5.74 20.70 5.04
N PRO A 96 4.95 21.67 4.54
CA PRO A 96 5.08 22.12 3.16
C PRO A 96 6.53 22.48 2.80
N GLY A 97 6.93 22.18 1.56
CA GLY A 97 8.30 22.37 1.09
C GLY A 97 9.28 21.27 1.49
N THR A 98 8.86 20.25 2.26
CA THR A 98 9.73 19.11 2.58
C THR A 98 9.99 18.27 1.33
N GLU A 99 11.23 18.30 0.86
CA GLU A 99 11.68 17.55 -0.31
C GLU A 99 11.78 16.05 -0.05
N LEU A 100 11.99 15.31 -1.13
CA LEU A 100 12.20 13.89 -1.09
C LEU A 100 13.48 13.53 -0.33
N ALA A 101 13.36 12.71 0.72
CA ALA A 101 14.47 12.12 1.42
C ALA A 101 14.21 10.61 1.65
N PRO A 102 15.22 9.73 1.44
CA PRO A 102 15.04 8.29 1.59
C PRO A 102 14.54 7.87 2.99
N GLU A 103 14.94 8.57 4.02
CA GLU A 103 14.57 8.36 5.43
C GLU A 103 13.08 8.64 5.70
N ASN A 104 12.47 9.53 4.95
CA ASN A 104 11.05 9.88 5.12
C ASN A 104 10.11 8.69 4.79
N PHE A 105 10.54 7.76 3.93
CA PHE A 105 9.68 6.63 3.54
C PHE A 105 9.43 5.63 4.68
N PRO A 106 10.46 5.15 5.42
CA PRO A 106 10.22 4.33 6.60
C PRO A 106 9.40 5.04 7.67
N GLU A 107 9.66 6.34 7.92
CA GLU A 107 8.89 7.13 8.89
C GLU A 107 7.42 7.23 8.49
N ARG A 108 7.14 7.55 7.24
CA ARG A 108 5.79 7.62 6.70
C ARG A 108 5.05 6.29 6.80
N ASN A 109 5.72 5.14 6.62
CA ASN A 109 5.08 3.81 6.61
C ASN A 109 4.36 3.50 7.93
N ARG A 110 4.78 4.07 9.07
CA ARG A 110 4.06 3.92 10.34
C ARG A 110 2.66 4.56 10.29
N ILE A 111 2.46 5.58 9.47
CA ILE A 111 1.15 6.21 9.29
C ILE A 111 0.25 5.29 8.46
N ILE A 112 0.77 4.70 7.37
CA ILE A 112 0.04 3.72 6.57
C ILE A 112 -0.44 2.57 7.46
N SER A 113 0.46 2.00 8.26
CA SER A 113 0.12 0.90 9.16
C SER A 113 -0.92 1.30 10.22
N ARG A 114 -0.80 2.50 10.79
CA ARG A 114 -1.71 2.97 11.85
C ARG A 114 -3.10 3.36 11.34
N LEU A 115 -3.21 3.83 10.12
CA LEU A 115 -4.49 4.13 9.49
C LEU A 115 -5.27 2.89 9.05
N SER A 116 -4.68 1.69 9.11
CA SER A 116 -5.26 0.49 8.51
C SER A 116 -5.52 -0.59 9.55
N MET A 117 -6.63 -1.33 9.41
CA MET A 117 -6.98 -2.48 10.26
C MET A 117 -6.05 -3.66 9.99
N ALA A 118 -5.69 -3.85 8.74
CA ALA A 118 -4.78 -4.90 8.27
C ALA A 118 -3.90 -4.38 7.13
N THR A 119 -2.82 -5.07 6.84
CA THR A 119 -1.94 -4.75 5.71
C THR A 119 -1.79 -5.94 4.79
N LEU A 120 -2.08 -5.72 3.52
CA LEU A 120 -1.93 -6.67 2.43
C LEU A 120 -0.63 -6.37 1.66
N VAL A 121 0.27 -7.35 1.58
CA VAL A 121 1.48 -7.30 0.76
C VAL A 121 1.25 -8.16 -0.49
N THR A 122 1.17 -7.53 -1.66
CA THR A 122 0.83 -8.28 -2.89
C THR A 122 2.04 -8.82 -3.63
N GLU A 123 3.16 -8.10 -3.61
CA GLU A 123 4.42 -8.55 -4.18
C GLU A 123 5.59 -7.81 -3.52
N ALA A 124 6.57 -8.54 -3.00
CA ALA A 124 7.74 -7.96 -2.38
C ALA A 124 8.95 -8.89 -2.43
N PRO A 125 10.14 -8.42 -2.85
CA PRO A 125 11.38 -9.16 -2.65
C PRO A 125 11.80 -9.10 -1.16
N LEU A 126 12.74 -9.98 -0.74
CA LEU A 126 13.23 -10.08 0.64
C LEU A 126 13.75 -8.75 1.21
N LYS A 127 14.32 -7.88 0.38
CA LYS A 127 14.82 -6.55 0.78
C LYS A 127 13.87 -5.47 0.26
N SER A 128 12.65 -5.43 0.78
CA SER A 128 11.63 -4.47 0.36
C SER A 128 11.19 -3.57 1.51
N GLY A 129 10.99 -2.28 1.23
CA GLY A 129 10.37 -1.35 2.18
C GLY A 129 8.96 -1.76 2.60
N ALA A 130 8.24 -2.53 1.79
CA ALA A 130 6.94 -3.07 2.15
C ALA A 130 7.01 -4.06 3.33
N LEU A 131 8.12 -4.81 3.47
CA LEU A 131 8.33 -5.71 4.62
C LEU A 131 8.57 -4.93 5.92
N ILE A 132 9.12 -3.71 5.85
CA ILE A 132 9.21 -2.81 7.01
C ILE A 132 7.80 -2.45 7.47
N THR A 133 6.90 -2.11 6.53
CA THR A 133 5.49 -1.82 6.86
C THR A 133 4.82 -3.04 7.50
N ALA A 134 4.99 -4.23 6.94
CA ALA A 134 4.45 -5.47 7.50
C ALA A 134 4.96 -5.75 8.93
N SER A 135 6.26 -5.53 9.18
CA SER A 135 6.84 -5.65 10.53
C SER A 135 6.23 -4.65 11.52
N LEU A 136 6.03 -3.39 11.10
CA LEU A 136 5.38 -2.38 11.95
C LEU A 136 3.95 -2.77 12.31
N VAL A 137 3.20 -3.32 11.36
CA VAL A 137 1.81 -3.82 11.55
C VAL A 137 1.78 -4.93 12.59
N ASN A 138 2.68 -5.91 12.47
CA ASN A 138 2.78 -7.04 13.39
C ASN A 138 3.11 -6.57 14.82
N HIS A 139 4.05 -5.62 14.98
CA HIS A 139 4.35 -5.02 16.29
C HIS A 139 3.17 -4.22 16.88
N GLN A 140 2.22 -3.78 16.05
CA GLN A 140 1.01 -3.09 16.47
C GLN A 140 -0.14 -4.06 16.80
N GLY A 141 0.08 -5.39 16.72
CA GLY A 141 -0.94 -6.41 16.96
C GLY A 141 -2.04 -6.43 15.90
N ARG A 142 -1.74 -6.05 14.66
CA ARG A 142 -2.67 -6.06 13.54
C ARG A 142 -2.29 -7.12 12.52
N ASP A 143 -3.27 -7.54 11.71
CA ASP A 143 -3.10 -8.61 10.76
C ASP A 143 -2.24 -8.21 9.56
N VAL A 144 -1.35 -9.10 9.17
CA VAL A 144 -0.61 -9.05 7.91
C VAL A 144 -1.12 -10.14 7.00
N LEU A 145 -1.51 -9.74 5.79
CA LEU A 145 -1.88 -10.64 4.71
C LEU A 145 -0.82 -10.58 3.62
N ALA A 146 -0.50 -11.69 3.01
CA ALA A 146 0.47 -11.73 1.92
C ALA A 146 -0.02 -12.63 0.77
N VAL A 147 0.20 -12.17 -0.46
CA VAL A 147 -0.13 -12.94 -1.65
C VAL A 147 0.99 -13.94 -1.93
N PRO A 148 0.69 -15.25 -2.04
CA PRO A 148 1.69 -16.24 -2.42
C PRO A 148 2.13 -16.06 -3.88
N GLY A 149 3.33 -16.46 -4.18
CA GLY A 149 3.82 -16.46 -5.55
C GLY A 149 4.82 -17.59 -5.80
N ASP A 150 5.32 -17.67 -7.02
CA ASP A 150 6.29 -18.68 -7.44
C ASP A 150 7.54 -18.63 -6.53
N VAL A 151 7.94 -19.80 -6.02
CA VAL A 151 9.08 -19.93 -5.09
C VAL A 151 10.43 -19.58 -5.74
N PHE A 152 10.53 -19.66 -7.06
CA PHE A 152 11.72 -19.29 -7.81
C PHE A 152 11.72 -17.80 -8.22
N PHE A 153 10.63 -17.09 -8.02
CA PHE A 153 10.52 -15.71 -8.42
C PHE A 153 10.91 -14.76 -7.31
N VAL A 154 11.97 -13.99 -7.53
CA VAL A 154 12.58 -13.11 -6.51
C VAL A 154 11.58 -12.11 -5.89
N LEU A 155 10.62 -11.61 -6.68
CA LEU A 155 9.63 -10.65 -6.19
C LEU A 155 8.55 -11.30 -5.32
N SER A 156 8.43 -12.63 -5.29
CA SER A 156 7.52 -13.37 -4.40
C SER A 156 8.18 -13.74 -3.07
N ALA A 157 9.50 -13.69 -2.99
CA ALA A 157 10.26 -14.24 -1.87
C ALA A 157 9.90 -13.59 -0.52
N GLY A 158 9.63 -12.29 -0.51
CA GLY A 158 9.23 -11.57 0.71
C GLY A 158 7.82 -11.98 1.17
N CYS A 159 6.85 -12.05 0.25
CA CYS A 159 5.49 -12.49 0.56
C CYS A 159 5.46 -13.95 1.05
N ASN A 160 6.16 -14.85 0.36
CA ASN A 160 6.28 -16.27 0.80
C ASN A 160 6.95 -16.36 2.19
N GLY A 161 7.93 -15.49 2.47
CA GLY A 161 8.54 -15.39 3.78
C GLY A 161 7.54 -14.95 4.86
N LEU A 162 6.75 -13.90 4.60
CA LEU A 162 5.71 -13.44 5.52
C LEU A 162 4.70 -14.55 5.83
N ILE A 163 4.25 -15.30 4.81
CA ILE A 163 3.31 -16.42 5.00
C ILE A 163 3.93 -17.51 5.87
N ARG A 164 5.18 -17.90 5.60
CA ARG A 164 5.92 -18.85 6.43
C ARG A 164 6.02 -18.39 7.89
N ASP A 165 6.16 -17.09 8.10
CA ASP A 165 6.34 -16.48 9.42
C ASP A 165 4.98 -16.13 10.09
N GLY A 166 3.84 -16.59 9.52
CA GLY A 166 2.51 -16.54 10.12
C GLY A 166 1.54 -15.51 9.52
N ALA A 167 1.91 -14.79 8.47
CA ALA A 167 0.96 -13.93 7.78
C ALA A 167 -0.15 -14.75 7.11
N VAL A 168 -1.36 -14.19 7.10
CA VAL A 168 -2.50 -14.83 6.43
C VAL A 168 -2.28 -14.84 4.92
N MET A 169 -2.44 -16.02 4.29
CA MET A 169 -2.33 -16.15 2.85
C MET A 169 -3.56 -15.56 2.15
N ALA A 170 -3.36 -14.53 1.33
CA ALA A 170 -4.40 -13.92 0.50
C ALA A 170 -4.32 -14.45 -0.94
N ARG A 171 -5.40 -15.10 -1.43
CA ARG A 171 -5.48 -15.63 -2.80
C ARG A 171 -6.55 -14.96 -3.63
N ASN A 172 -7.70 -14.72 -3.02
CA ASN A 172 -8.91 -14.10 -3.59
C ASN A 172 -9.64 -13.35 -2.47
N SER A 173 -10.54 -12.52 -2.85
CA SER A 173 -11.42 -11.77 -1.95
C SER A 173 -12.51 -12.65 -1.36
#